data_034894c9cba33f78399b78d38c2651c7
#
_entry.id   034894c9cba33f78399b78d38c2651c7
#
_cell.length_a   1.000
_cell.length_b   1.000
_cell.length_c   1.000
_cell.angle_alpha   90.00
_cell.angle_beta   90.00
_cell.angle_gamma   90.00
#
_symmetry.space_group_name_H-M   'P 1'
#
loop_
_entity.id
_entity.type
_entity.pdbx_description
1 polymer ?
#
loop_
_entity_poly.entity_id
_entity_poly.type
_entity_poly.pdbx_seq_one_letter_code
_entity_poly.pdbx_strand_id
1 'polypeptide(L)'
;LSRTGHTTDDNELTINHLAADLTSAYGGKNEGAAGNVQANRVTVNGTAAPSPSTTVYVIDKVYGGAITDATNAGVVGGTRTVDGKTVEAGNSVIIADGAVHEVYGGYTAGTGDVQNNNVILAKGNVGSLYGGKVEGERGIAKNNIVVLTQEAEGIAGTVTQNTYGGVATGDGGTAAGNRAIITAGTAHDVYGGMVSGAVSA
;
A
#
# COMPACT_ATOMS: atom_id res chain seq x y z
N LEU A 1 -17.87 -1.19 -0.61
CA LEU A 1 -18.12 -0.58 0.70
C LEU A 1 -18.66 -1.63 1.65
N SER A 2 -17.89 -1.99 2.69
CA SER A 2 -18.36 -2.91 3.74
C SER A 2 -18.98 -2.10 4.89
N ARG A 3 -20.17 -2.47 5.30
CA ARG A 3 -20.82 -1.95 6.50
C ARG A 3 -20.80 -3.04 7.57
N THR A 4 -20.32 -2.72 8.76
CA THR A 4 -20.32 -3.55 9.99
C THR A 4 -20.03 -5.04 9.80
N GLY A 5 -18.80 -5.45 10.08
CA GLY A 5 -18.38 -6.85 10.19
C GLY A 5 -18.16 -7.61 8.90
N HIS A 6 -18.27 -6.95 7.73
CA HIS A 6 -18.03 -7.59 6.43
C HIS A 6 -16.60 -7.39 5.97
N THR A 7 -16.02 -8.43 5.36
CA THR A 7 -14.71 -8.37 4.70
C THR A 7 -14.85 -7.81 3.28
N THR A 8 -13.91 -6.97 2.87
CA THR A 8 -13.74 -6.53 1.48
C THR A 8 -12.56 -7.28 0.89
N ASP A 9 -12.82 -8.29 0.06
CA ASP A 9 -11.80 -9.22 -0.41
C ASP A 9 -11.93 -9.60 -1.88
N ASP A 10 -10.81 -10.10 -2.43
CA ASP A 10 -10.68 -10.62 -3.80
C ASP A 10 -11.11 -9.64 -4.92
N ASN A 11 -11.04 -8.32 -4.67
CA ASN A 11 -11.35 -7.33 -5.69
C ASN A 11 -10.11 -7.00 -6.53
N GLU A 12 -10.31 -6.75 -7.80
CA GLU A 12 -9.27 -6.32 -8.73
C GLU A 12 -9.64 -4.99 -9.40
N LEU A 13 -8.70 -4.04 -9.40
CA LEU A 13 -8.78 -2.78 -10.11
C LEU A 13 -7.60 -2.66 -11.07
N THR A 14 -7.88 -2.48 -12.35
CA THR A 14 -6.85 -2.18 -13.35
C THR A 14 -7.07 -0.79 -13.93
N ILE A 15 -6.03 0.03 -13.91
CA ILE A 15 -6.01 1.39 -14.48
C ILE A 15 -5.10 1.36 -15.71
N ASN A 16 -5.68 1.62 -16.89
CA ASN A 16 -4.96 1.65 -18.16
C ASN A 16 -4.97 3.06 -18.72
N HIS A 17 -3.80 3.65 -18.94
CA HIS A 17 -3.61 4.93 -19.64
C HIS A 17 -4.50 6.07 -19.13
N LEU A 18 -4.55 6.27 -17.83
CA LEU A 18 -5.32 7.35 -17.20
C LEU A 18 -4.85 8.71 -17.73
N ALA A 19 -5.76 9.48 -18.33
CA ALA A 19 -5.48 10.78 -18.95
C ALA A 19 -5.93 12.00 -18.10
N ALA A 20 -6.52 11.75 -16.92
CA ALA A 20 -7.03 12.79 -16.02
C ALA A 20 -6.63 12.49 -14.58
N ASP A 21 -6.63 13.51 -13.73
CA ASP A 21 -6.26 13.39 -12.33
C ASP A 21 -7.26 12.50 -11.57
N LEU A 22 -6.71 11.63 -10.72
CA LEU A 22 -7.45 10.75 -9.83
C LEU A 22 -6.97 10.95 -8.39
N THR A 23 -7.89 11.33 -7.50
CA THR A 23 -7.55 11.54 -6.08
C THR A 23 -7.19 10.23 -5.39
N SER A 24 -7.95 9.14 -5.62
CA SER A 24 -7.64 7.86 -4.97
C SER A 24 -8.17 6.67 -5.73
N ALA A 25 -7.39 5.58 -5.75
CA ALA A 25 -7.75 4.28 -6.28
C ALA A 25 -7.65 3.22 -5.17
N TYR A 26 -8.65 2.35 -5.05
CA TYR A 26 -8.72 1.31 -4.03
C TYR A 26 -9.00 -0.05 -4.67
N GLY A 27 -8.19 -1.04 -4.39
CA GLY A 27 -8.53 -2.45 -4.65
C GLY A 27 -9.69 -2.88 -3.74
N GLY A 28 -9.53 -2.66 -2.42
CA GLY A 28 -10.58 -2.83 -1.44
C GLY A 28 -10.59 -1.70 -0.43
N LYS A 29 -11.79 -1.25 -0.02
CA LYS A 29 -11.95 -0.19 1.00
C LYS A 29 -13.02 -0.56 1.99
N ASN A 30 -12.73 -0.39 3.28
CA ASN A 30 -13.68 -0.50 4.39
C ASN A 30 -13.77 0.85 5.13
N GLU A 31 -14.97 1.43 5.17
CA GLU A 31 -15.29 2.68 5.87
C GLU A 31 -16.15 2.44 7.11
N GLY A 32 -16.36 1.19 7.48
CA GLY A 32 -17.14 0.82 8.65
C GLY A 32 -16.27 0.59 9.89
N ALA A 33 -16.89 0.62 11.06
CA ALA A 33 -16.22 0.44 12.36
C ALA A 33 -15.68 -0.98 12.60
N ALA A 34 -15.94 -1.95 11.72
CA ALA A 34 -15.44 -3.30 11.82
C ALA A 34 -15.29 -3.97 10.45
N GLY A 35 -14.46 -5.01 10.38
CA GLY A 35 -14.23 -5.86 9.21
C GLY A 35 -12.84 -5.71 8.60
N ASN A 36 -12.42 -6.72 7.86
CA ASN A 36 -11.10 -6.83 7.25
C ASN A 36 -11.09 -6.34 5.80
N VAL A 37 -9.90 -6.10 5.26
CA VAL A 37 -9.66 -5.82 3.84
C VAL A 37 -8.51 -6.71 3.35
N GLN A 38 -8.81 -7.72 2.53
CA GLN A 38 -7.88 -8.81 2.24
C GLN A 38 -7.85 -9.18 0.76
N ALA A 39 -6.70 -9.65 0.28
CA ALA A 39 -6.51 -10.23 -1.06
C ALA A 39 -6.95 -9.34 -2.24
N ASN A 40 -7.00 -8.04 -2.06
CA ASN A 40 -7.37 -7.11 -3.14
C ASN A 40 -6.13 -6.74 -3.96
N ARG A 41 -6.34 -6.41 -5.23
CA ARG A 41 -5.27 -6.07 -6.16
C ARG A 41 -5.56 -4.77 -6.91
N VAL A 42 -4.53 -3.95 -7.06
CA VAL A 42 -4.53 -2.80 -7.99
C VAL A 42 -3.37 -2.93 -8.96
N THR A 43 -3.63 -2.72 -10.23
CA THR A 43 -2.59 -2.61 -11.28
C THR A 43 -2.74 -1.28 -11.99
N VAL A 44 -1.65 -0.51 -12.06
CA VAL A 44 -1.56 0.73 -12.83
C VAL A 44 -0.62 0.48 -14.00
N ASN A 45 -1.18 0.45 -15.22
CA ASN A 45 -0.46 0.16 -16.47
C ASN A 45 -0.07 1.42 -17.25
N GLY A 46 -0.33 2.61 -16.71
CA GLY A 46 0.07 3.87 -17.30
C GLY A 46 -0.83 5.01 -16.89
N THR A 47 -0.23 6.18 -16.83
CA THR A 47 -0.91 7.47 -16.72
C THR A 47 -0.41 8.37 -17.84
N ALA A 48 -1.13 9.46 -18.16
CA ALA A 48 -0.59 10.48 -19.04
C ALA A 48 0.75 10.97 -18.49
N ALA A 49 1.70 11.28 -19.37
CA ALA A 49 2.95 11.89 -18.93
C ALA A 49 2.62 13.17 -18.17
N PRO A 50 3.23 13.41 -16.98
CA PRO A 50 3.08 14.66 -16.29
C PRO A 50 3.54 15.79 -17.22
N SER A 51 2.83 16.92 -17.20
CA SER A 51 3.21 18.09 -17.98
C SER A 51 4.68 18.44 -17.70
N PRO A 52 5.52 18.74 -18.71
CA PRO A 52 6.96 18.93 -18.52
C PRO A 52 7.35 20.09 -17.60
N SER A 53 6.40 20.87 -17.12
CA SER A 53 6.66 22.02 -16.26
C SER A 53 6.39 21.83 -14.76
N THR A 54 5.78 20.70 -14.36
CA THR A 54 5.49 20.45 -12.95
C THR A 54 5.61 18.96 -12.65
N THR A 55 6.17 18.59 -11.49
CA THR A 55 6.15 17.21 -10.94
C THR A 55 4.72 16.90 -10.49
N VAL A 56 3.77 16.83 -11.42
CA VAL A 56 2.36 16.55 -11.09
C VAL A 56 2.13 15.08 -11.22
N TYR A 57 1.81 14.45 -10.12
CA TYR A 57 1.32 13.09 -10.11
C TYR A 57 -0.12 13.06 -10.65
N VAL A 58 -0.42 12.14 -11.54
CA VAL A 58 -1.76 11.98 -12.12
C VAL A 58 -2.70 11.25 -11.15
N ILE A 59 -2.14 10.39 -10.29
CA ILE A 59 -2.88 9.75 -9.20
C ILE A 59 -2.29 10.21 -7.88
N ASP A 60 -3.12 10.78 -6.99
CA ASP A 60 -2.63 11.18 -5.67
C ASP A 60 -2.37 9.95 -4.80
N LYS A 61 -3.33 9.01 -4.67
CA LYS A 61 -3.13 7.83 -3.81
C LYS A 61 -3.64 6.53 -4.42
N VAL A 62 -2.86 5.46 -4.26
CA VAL A 62 -3.25 4.10 -4.65
C VAL A 62 -3.16 3.18 -3.43
N TYR A 63 -4.24 2.44 -3.16
CA TYR A 63 -4.34 1.48 -2.08
C TYR A 63 -4.69 0.10 -2.59
N GLY A 64 -3.89 -0.91 -2.28
CA GLY A 64 -4.27 -2.32 -2.46
C GLY A 64 -5.46 -2.65 -1.58
N GLY A 65 -5.35 -2.33 -0.28
CA GLY A 65 -6.44 -2.42 0.68
C GLY A 65 -6.38 -1.27 1.70
N ALA A 66 -7.54 -0.74 2.10
CA ALA A 66 -7.61 0.35 3.07
C ALA A 66 -8.78 0.21 4.05
N ILE A 67 -8.49 0.46 5.34
CA ILE A 67 -9.47 0.75 6.38
C ILE A 67 -9.33 2.23 6.74
N THR A 68 -10.39 3.00 6.55
CA THR A 68 -10.36 4.46 6.75
C THR A 68 -11.11 4.92 8.01
N ASP A 69 -11.84 4.03 8.68
CA ASP A 69 -12.45 4.32 9.98
C ASP A 69 -11.42 4.13 11.10
N ALA A 70 -11.17 5.18 11.88
CA ALA A 70 -10.18 5.18 12.96
C ALA A 70 -10.55 4.27 14.16
N THR A 71 -11.79 3.83 14.27
CA THR A 71 -12.26 2.93 15.33
C THR A 71 -12.18 1.45 14.92
N ASN A 72 -11.91 1.17 13.64
CA ASN A 72 -11.87 -0.18 13.13
C ASN A 72 -10.58 -0.89 13.56
N ALA A 73 -10.72 -2.02 14.25
CA ALA A 73 -9.63 -2.90 14.65
C ALA A 73 -9.42 -4.09 13.69
N GLY A 74 -10.04 -4.06 12.51
CA GLY A 74 -9.88 -5.09 11.49
C GLY A 74 -8.49 -5.11 10.85
N VAL A 75 -8.14 -6.21 10.23
CA VAL A 75 -6.84 -6.45 9.60
C VAL A 75 -6.88 -6.04 8.11
N VAL A 76 -5.83 -5.37 7.65
CA VAL A 76 -5.58 -5.13 6.23
C VAL A 76 -4.52 -6.10 5.75
N GLY A 77 -4.91 -7.06 4.89
CA GLY A 77 -4.07 -8.18 4.49
C GLY A 77 -4.12 -9.35 5.49
N GLY A 78 -2.97 -9.89 5.87
CA GLY A 78 -2.85 -11.00 6.82
C GLY A 78 -3.02 -12.36 6.18
N THR A 79 -3.75 -13.23 6.84
CA THR A 79 -4.09 -14.59 6.37
C THR A 79 -5.59 -14.82 6.46
N ARG A 80 -6.11 -15.75 5.68
CA ARG A 80 -7.50 -16.22 5.77
C ARG A 80 -7.58 -17.74 5.64
N THR A 81 -8.70 -18.32 6.01
CA THR A 81 -8.93 -19.76 5.84
C THR A 81 -9.76 -20.00 4.58
N VAL A 82 -9.23 -20.83 3.67
CA VAL A 82 -9.92 -21.30 2.47
C VAL A 82 -9.86 -22.82 2.48
N ASP A 83 -11.00 -23.48 2.39
CA ASP A 83 -11.12 -24.96 2.42
C ASP A 83 -10.34 -25.59 3.60
N GLY A 84 -10.45 -24.99 4.78
CA GLY A 84 -9.77 -25.45 6.00
C GLY A 84 -8.26 -25.21 6.05
N LYS A 85 -7.68 -24.53 5.06
CA LYS A 85 -6.26 -24.18 5.01
C LYS A 85 -6.04 -22.69 5.23
N THR A 86 -5.03 -22.34 6.03
CA THR A 86 -4.58 -20.95 6.16
C THR A 86 -3.77 -20.56 4.94
N VAL A 87 -4.17 -19.47 4.26
CA VAL A 87 -3.49 -18.91 3.09
C VAL A 87 -3.17 -17.44 3.32
N GLU A 88 -2.12 -16.95 2.68
CA GLU A 88 -1.79 -15.52 2.66
C GLU A 88 -2.92 -14.74 1.97
N ALA A 89 -3.31 -13.63 2.55
CA ALA A 89 -4.38 -12.77 2.08
C ALA A 89 -3.97 -11.30 2.02
N GLY A 90 -2.69 -11.04 1.75
CA GLY A 90 -2.15 -9.71 1.57
C GLY A 90 -2.76 -9.00 0.36
N ASN A 91 -2.93 -7.68 0.48
CA ASN A 91 -3.31 -6.87 -0.66
C ASN A 91 -2.07 -6.53 -1.51
N SER A 92 -2.26 -6.28 -2.79
CA SER A 92 -1.17 -6.03 -3.73
C SER A 92 -1.41 -4.79 -4.58
N VAL A 93 -0.36 -3.99 -4.78
CA VAL A 93 -0.33 -2.92 -5.78
C VAL A 93 0.84 -3.16 -6.72
N ILE A 94 0.57 -3.09 -8.02
CA ILE A 94 1.60 -3.14 -9.07
C ILE A 94 1.54 -1.84 -9.85
N ILE A 95 2.62 -1.08 -9.84
CA ILE A 95 2.82 0.07 -10.73
C ILE A 95 3.73 -0.41 -11.87
N ALA A 96 3.10 -0.84 -12.96
CA ALA A 96 3.80 -1.25 -14.17
C ALA A 96 4.31 -0.03 -14.95
N ASP A 97 3.56 1.09 -14.92
CA ASP A 97 3.99 2.41 -15.41
C ASP A 97 3.05 3.49 -14.85
N GLY A 98 3.52 4.73 -14.70
CA GLY A 98 2.68 5.87 -14.34
C GLY A 98 3.32 6.84 -13.36
N ALA A 99 2.54 7.89 -13.04
CA ALA A 99 2.92 8.94 -12.08
C ALA A 99 1.94 8.93 -10.91
N VAL A 100 2.38 8.47 -9.74
CA VAL A 100 1.58 8.31 -8.52
C VAL A 100 2.27 8.98 -7.33
N HIS A 101 1.53 9.77 -6.54
CA HIS A 101 2.12 10.45 -5.40
C HIS A 101 2.40 9.46 -4.24
N GLU A 102 1.41 8.74 -3.77
CA GLU A 102 1.58 7.77 -2.67
C GLU A 102 0.98 6.41 -3.02
N VAL A 103 1.70 5.34 -2.72
CA VAL A 103 1.25 3.96 -2.96
C VAL A 103 1.31 3.16 -1.67
N TYR A 104 0.20 2.50 -1.34
CA TYR A 104 0.04 1.66 -0.15
C TYR A 104 -0.39 0.24 -0.55
N GLY A 105 0.39 -0.75 -0.21
CA GLY A 105 -0.04 -2.16 -0.29
C GLY A 105 -1.22 -2.40 0.65
N GLY A 106 -1.07 -1.96 1.92
CA GLY A 106 -2.13 -1.92 2.92
C GLY A 106 -2.08 -0.65 3.75
N TYR A 107 -3.24 -0.15 4.17
CA TYR A 107 -3.38 1.05 5.00
C TYR A 107 -4.49 0.89 6.02
N THR A 108 -4.26 1.32 7.27
CA THR A 108 -5.33 1.51 8.25
C THR A 108 -5.16 2.81 9.03
N ALA A 109 -6.26 3.58 9.14
CA ALA A 109 -6.38 4.68 10.09
C ALA A 109 -6.78 4.17 11.49
N GLY A 110 -7.29 2.94 11.58
CA GLY A 110 -7.75 2.31 12.81
C GLY A 110 -6.65 1.61 13.59
N THR A 111 -7.05 0.97 14.69
CA THR A 111 -6.16 0.27 15.63
C THR A 111 -5.79 -1.15 15.19
N GLY A 112 -6.25 -1.59 14.02
CA GLY A 112 -5.96 -2.91 13.47
C GLY A 112 -4.58 -3.03 12.85
N ASP A 113 -4.24 -4.23 12.44
CA ASP A 113 -2.93 -4.55 11.87
C ASP A 113 -2.92 -4.44 10.33
N VAL A 114 -1.76 -4.15 9.78
CA VAL A 114 -1.48 -4.16 8.34
C VAL A 114 -0.41 -5.20 8.05
N GLN A 115 -0.79 -6.33 7.42
CA GLN A 115 0.08 -7.50 7.35
C GLN A 115 0.15 -8.11 5.94
N ASN A 116 1.34 -8.62 5.56
CA ASN A 116 1.58 -9.40 4.34
C ASN A 116 1.19 -8.69 3.04
N ASN A 117 1.14 -7.36 3.03
CA ASN A 117 0.80 -6.61 1.82
C ASN A 117 2.05 -6.37 0.96
N ASN A 118 1.84 -6.20 -0.34
CA ASN A 118 2.91 -6.08 -1.31
C ASN A 118 2.72 -4.87 -2.24
N VAL A 119 3.82 -4.16 -2.51
CA VAL A 119 3.89 -3.12 -3.54
C VAL A 119 5.04 -3.44 -4.48
N ILE A 120 4.78 -3.41 -5.77
CA ILE A 120 5.78 -3.58 -6.82
C ILE A 120 5.79 -2.32 -7.69
N LEU A 121 6.93 -1.67 -7.80
CA LEU A 121 7.19 -0.61 -8.77
C LEU A 121 8.14 -1.16 -9.84
N ALA A 122 7.62 -1.38 -11.05
CA ALA A 122 8.42 -1.82 -12.19
C ALA A 122 8.93 -0.63 -13.02
N LYS A 123 8.05 0.37 -13.24
CA LYS A 123 8.38 1.58 -14.01
C LYS A 123 7.50 2.74 -13.56
N GLY A 124 7.88 3.98 -13.91
CA GLY A 124 7.14 5.20 -13.59
C GLY A 124 7.74 6.00 -12.45
N ASN A 125 7.05 7.07 -12.05
CA ASN A 125 7.47 7.98 -10.99
C ASN A 125 6.51 7.92 -9.82
N VAL A 126 7.01 7.62 -8.64
CA VAL A 126 6.22 7.56 -7.40
C VAL A 126 6.82 8.52 -6.37
N GLY A 127 5.98 9.24 -5.64
CA GLY A 127 6.42 10.04 -4.51
C GLY A 127 6.91 9.16 -3.38
N SER A 128 6.00 8.42 -2.73
CA SER A 128 6.33 7.49 -1.65
C SER A 128 5.69 6.12 -1.82
N LEU A 129 6.41 5.07 -1.37
CA LEU A 129 5.94 3.69 -1.35
C LEU A 129 5.83 3.17 0.08
N TYR A 130 4.70 2.56 0.39
CA TYR A 130 4.43 1.89 1.65
C TYR A 130 3.94 0.45 1.39
N GLY A 131 4.70 -0.55 1.80
CA GLY A 131 4.21 -1.93 1.81
C GLY A 131 2.99 -2.06 2.74
N GLY A 132 3.09 -1.47 3.95
CA GLY A 132 1.97 -1.32 4.87
C GLY A 132 2.12 -0.09 5.76
N LYS A 133 1.02 0.61 6.05
CA LYS A 133 0.99 1.75 6.98
C LYS A 133 -0.15 1.65 7.97
N VAL A 134 0.17 1.80 9.26
CA VAL A 134 -0.79 1.88 10.37
C VAL A 134 -0.69 3.26 11.00
N GLU A 135 -1.82 3.94 11.16
CA GLU A 135 -1.91 5.24 11.85
C GLU A 135 -2.53 5.15 13.25
N GLY A 136 -3.31 4.12 13.51
CA GLY A 136 -3.95 3.91 14.82
C GLY A 136 -2.96 3.47 15.91
N GLU A 137 -3.37 3.74 17.17
CA GLU A 137 -2.59 3.34 18.35
C GLU A 137 -2.41 1.82 18.42
N ARG A 138 -1.21 1.38 18.82
CA ARG A 138 -0.83 -0.02 19.05
C ARG A 138 -0.97 -0.95 17.85
N GLY A 139 -1.28 -0.42 16.67
CA GLY A 139 -1.38 -1.20 15.46
C GLY A 139 0.00 -1.72 14.98
N ILE A 140 0.00 -2.83 14.27
CA ILE A 140 1.22 -3.52 13.83
C ILE A 140 1.32 -3.51 12.31
N ALA A 141 2.39 -2.92 11.77
CA ALA A 141 2.79 -3.11 10.39
C ALA A 141 3.76 -4.30 10.30
N LYS A 142 3.32 -5.43 9.72
CA LYS A 142 4.09 -6.68 9.79
C LYS A 142 4.20 -7.39 8.44
N ASN A 143 5.42 -7.88 8.12
CA ASN A 143 5.69 -8.70 6.95
C ASN A 143 5.25 -8.06 5.62
N ASN A 144 5.15 -6.73 5.56
CA ASN A 144 4.81 -6.04 4.33
C ASN A 144 6.06 -5.88 3.46
N ILE A 145 5.89 -5.85 2.15
CA ILE A 145 7.01 -5.86 1.21
C ILE A 145 6.82 -4.74 0.19
N VAL A 146 7.90 -4.01 -0.08
CA VAL A 146 8.04 -3.14 -1.26
C VAL A 146 9.16 -3.68 -2.13
N VAL A 147 8.92 -3.77 -3.42
CA VAL A 147 9.92 -4.18 -4.42
C VAL A 147 10.03 -3.10 -5.49
N LEU A 148 11.22 -2.54 -5.65
CA LEU A 148 11.60 -1.79 -6.86
C LEU A 148 12.33 -2.75 -7.78
N THR A 149 11.82 -2.90 -8.99
CA THR A 149 12.37 -3.83 -9.99
C THR A 149 12.34 -3.19 -11.37
N GLN A 150 12.79 -3.91 -12.37
CA GLN A 150 12.76 -3.50 -13.76
C GLN A 150 12.16 -4.65 -14.58
N GLU A 151 11.24 -4.34 -15.48
CA GLU A 151 10.86 -5.28 -16.54
C GLU A 151 12.03 -5.43 -17.54
N ALA A 152 12.09 -6.56 -18.26
CA ALA A 152 13.26 -7.09 -18.96
C ALA A 152 14.02 -6.12 -19.89
N GLU A 153 13.39 -5.07 -20.40
CA GLU A 153 14.04 -3.98 -21.16
C GLU A 153 13.32 -2.65 -20.90
N GLY A 154 13.90 -1.75 -20.12
CA GLY A 154 13.27 -0.46 -19.93
C GLY A 154 13.88 0.40 -18.84
N ILE A 155 13.31 1.58 -18.69
CA ILE A 155 13.65 2.52 -17.62
C ILE A 155 12.97 2.01 -16.35
N ALA A 156 13.76 1.72 -15.33
CA ALA A 156 13.27 1.33 -14.02
C ALA A 156 12.52 2.49 -13.33
N GLY A 157 11.65 2.16 -12.37
CA GLY A 157 10.88 3.14 -11.63
C GLY A 157 11.73 4.05 -10.75
N THR A 158 11.20 5.24 -10.47
CA THR A 158 11.82 6.24 -9.59
C THR A 158 10.91 6.54 -8.42
N VAL A 159 11.44 6.49 -7.19
CA VAL A 159 10.80 6.99 -5.97
C VAL A 159 11.48 8.29 -5.57
N THR A 160 10.71 9.38 -5.54
CA THR A 160 11.26 10.73 -5.33
C THR A 160 11.32 11.15 -3.86
N GLN A 161 10.64 10.43 -2.97
CA GLN A 161 10.65 10.66 -1.53
C GLN A 161 11.08 9.37 -0.81
N ASN A 162 10.18 8.68 -0.13
CA ASN A 162 10.55 7.59 0.76
C ASN A 162 9.98 6.23 0.34
N THR A 163 10.72 5.18 0.65
CA THR A 163 10.29 3.78 0.48
C THR A 163 10.28 3.09 1.83
N TYR A 164 9.12 2.58 2.23
CA TYR A 164 8.94 1.86 3.50
C TYR A 164 8.40 0.46 3.26
N GLY A 165 9.07 -0.55 3.76
CA GLY A 165 8.49 -1.89 3.86
C GLY A 165 7.24 -1.88 4.74
N GLY A 166 7.33 -1.24 5.93
CA GLY A 166 6.17 -1.02 6.80
C GLY A 166 6.37 0.14 7.77
N VAL A 167 5.28 0.85 8.09
CA VAL A 167 5.28 2.02 8.98
C VAL A 167 4.19 1.92 10.01
N ALA A 168 4.50 2.22 11.28
CA ALA A 168 3.53 2.45 12.33
C ALA A 168 3.73 3.86 12.90
N THR A 169 2.71 4.72 12.79
CA THR A 169 2.77 6.12 13.25
C THR A 169 1.96 6.39 14.51
N GLY A 170 1.05 5.49 14.88
CA GLY A 170 0.29 5.57 16.13
C GLY A 170 1.13 5.26 17.36
N ASP A 171 0.73 5.80 18.52
CA ASP A 171 1.40 5.57 19.80
C ASP A 171 1.40 4.07 20.17
N GLY A 172 2.54 3.58 20.63
CA GLY A 172 2.72 2.16 20.96
C GLY A 172 2.68 1.21 19.77
N GLY A 173 2.70 1.74 18.53
CA GLY A 173 2.71 0.94 17.31
C GLY A 173 4.00 0.15 17.10
N THR A 174 3.95 -0.84 16.23
CA THR A 174 5.10 -1.73 15.93
C THR A 174 5.26 -1.92 14.42
N ALA A 175 6.53 -1.93 13.96
CA ALA A 175 6.88 -2.31 12.60
C ALA A 175 7.85 -3.51 12.65
N ALA A 176 7.45 -4.69 12.15
CA ALA A 176 8.20 -5.93 12.30
C ALA A 176 8.21 -6.78 11.01
N GLY A 177 9.35 -7.37 10.66
CA GLY A 177 9.49 -8.28 9.54
C GLY A 177 9.23 -7.66 8.16
N ASN A 178 9.07 -6.34 8.07
CA ASN A 178 8.83 -5.63 6.82
C ASN A 178 10.11 -5.56 5.98
N ARG A 179 9.96 -5.48 4.66
CA ARG A 179 11.08 -5.50 3.72
C ARG A 179 10.91 -4.45 2.63
N ALA A 180 12.00 -3.74 2.32
CA ALA A 180 12.16 -2.98 1.09
C ALA A 180 13.26 -3.64 0.27
N ILE A 181 12.98 -4.00 -0.98
CA ILE A 181 13.88 -4.73 -1.89
C ILE A 181 14.07 -3.86 -3.13
N ILE A 182 15.30 -3.41 -3.36
CA ILE A 182 15.64 -2.59 -4.52
C ILE A 182 16.56 -3.41 -5.43
N THR A 183 16.05 -3.87 -6.55
CA THR A 183 16.82 -4.61 -7.55
C THR A 183 17.14 -3.76 -8.78
N ALA A 184 16.37 -2.69 -8.99
CA ALA A 184 16.58 -1.70 -10.04
C ALA A 184 15.85 -0.40 -9.67
N GLY A 185 16.13 0.69 -10.40
CA GLY A 185 15.47 1.97 -10.19
C GLY A 185 16.21 2.91 -9.23
N THR A 186 15.55 4.02 -8.92
CA THR A 186 16.08 5.04 -8.02
C THR A 186 15.14 5.23 -6.84
N ALA A 187 15.68 5.26 -5.62
CA ALA A 187 14.95 5.61 -4.41
C ALA A 187 15.73 6.67 -3.64
N HIS A 188 15.02 7.56 -2.93
CA HIS A 188 15.64 8.57 -2.07
C HIS A 188 16.01 7.93 -0.73
N ASP A 189 15.07 7.80 0.20
CA ASP A 189 15.30 7.12 1.47
C ASP A 189 14.58 5.76 1.52
N VAL A 190 15.25 4.73 2.05
CA VAL A 190 14.73 3.36 2.07
C VAL A 190 14.76 2.78 3.47
N TYR A 191 13.62 2.33 3.96
CA TYR A 191 13.44 1.75 5.28
C TYR A 191 12.77 0.38 5.18
N GLY A 192 13.34 -0.64 5.81
CA GLY A 192 12.66 -1.92 5.98
C GLY A 192 11.41 -1.77 6.85
N GLY A 193 11.55 -1.02 7.97
CA GLY A 193 10.44 -0.68 8.87
C GLY A 193 10.70 0.63 9.60
N MET A 194 9.62 1.36 9.94
CA MET A 194 9.71 2.62 10.70
C MET A 194 8.59 2.70 11.74
N VAL A 195 8.92 3.20 12.92
CA VAL A 195 7.97 3.59 13.96
C VAL A 195 8.21 5.06 14.30
N SER A 196 7.15 5.88 14.30
CA SER A 196 7.25 7.31 14.64
C SER A 196 6.26 7.76 15.73
N GLY A 197 5.38 6.88 16.20
CA GLY A 197 4.51 7.12 17.35
C GLY A 197 5.29 7.22 18.66
N ALA A 198 4.71 7.86 19.68
CA ALA A 198 5.28 7.90 21.01
C ALA A 198 5.34 6.50 21.64
N VAL A 199 6.40 6.24 22.39
CA VAL A 199 6.49 5.00 23.20
C VAL A 199 5.56 5.20 24.40
N SER A 200 4.54 4.36 24.56
CA SER A 200 3.78 4.33 25.82
C SER A 200 4.72 3.83 26.93
N ALA A 201 4.93 4.67 27.93
CA ALA A 201 5.69 4.34 29.13
C ALA A 201 5.02 3.23 29.95
#